data_91155387fae82a3bb56864bbf2044d31
#
_entry.id   91155387fae82a3bb56864bbf2044d31
#
_cell.length_a   1.000
_cell.length_b   1.000
_cell.length_c   1.000
_cell.angle_alpha   90.00
_cell.angle_beta   90.00
_cell.angle_gamma   90.00
#
_symmetry.space_group_name_H-M   'P 1'
#
loop_
_entity.id
_entity.type
_entity.pdbx_description
1 polymer ?
#
loop_
_entity_poly.entity_id
_entity_poly.type
_entity_poly.pdbx_seq_one_letter_code
_entity_poly.pdbx_strand_id
1 'polypeptide(L)'
;GQHMVQHAINGEPLVPMSVPNRAWGIYDTFESADGKPIFVGVVTDTQWLRFCDVFERPDLLADPRLNSNGGRVLEREWLVGNVAETCKSFSADELLARCDQAQLAFGPVNKPEDLLDDPHLNEGGQLRVMNLPGGIQAKTPRLPLEMAGRSFSVRQDPPAIGEHSRQVLADAGLSVEDIEALFEAGHVLETESEISSSIAEL
;
A
#
# COMPACT_ATOMS: atom_id res chain seq x y z
N GLY A 1 -15.25 5.30 17.08
CA GLY A 1 -16.43 5.98 17.63
C GLY A 1 -17.67 5.86 16.79
N GLN A 2 -17.64 6.24 15.50
CA GLN A 2 -18.84 6.34 14.63
C GLN A 2 -19.64 5.02 14.57
N HIS A 3 -19.00 3.91 14.31
CA HIS A 3 -19.67 2.60 14.21
C HIS A 3 -20.27 2.14 15.54
N MET A 4 -19.64 2.46 16.67
CA MET A 4 -20.21 2.14 17.98
C MET A 4 -21.50 2.92 18.23
N VAL A 5 -21.54 4.21 17.86
CA VAL A 5 -22.73 5.06 17.95
C VAL A 5 -23.83 4.53 17.02
N GLN A 6 -23.50 4.16 15.81
CA GLN A 6 -24.46 3.59 14.86
C GLN A 6 -25.08 2.29 15.41
N HIS A 7 -24.28 1.38 15.96
CA HIS A 7 -24.79 0.17 16.60
C HIS A 7 -25.70 0.48 17.81
N ALA A 8 -25.32 1.48 18.62
CA ALA A 8 -26.11 1.87 19.77
C ALA A 8 -27.49 2.47 19.37
N ILE A 9 -27.60 3.06 18.15
CA ILE A 9 -28.84 3.66 17.67
C ILE A 9 -29.76 2.61 17.03
N ASN A 10 -29.22 1.74 16.15
CA ASN A 10 -30.02 0.82 15.34
C ASN A 10 -30.01 -0.62 15.84
N GLY A 11 -29.12 -0.99 16.78
CA GLY A 11 -29.02 -2.35 17.33
C GLY A 11 -28.41 -3.38 16.37
N GLU A 12 -28.03 -2.99 15.15
CA GLU A 12 -27.50 -3.91 14.16
C GLU A 12 -26.01 -4.21 14.40
N PRO A 13 -25.56 -5.45 14.16
CA PRO A 13 -24.15 -5.78 14.28
C PRO A 13 -23.33 -5.02 13.24
N LEU A 14 -22.13 -4.62 13.64
CA LEU A 14 -21.18 -4.00 12.71
C LEU A 14 -20.72 -5.01 11.67
N VAL A 15 -20.77 -4.61 10.42
CA VAL A 15 -20.28 -5.42 9.32
C VAL A 15 -18.74 -5.29 9.29
N PRO A 16 -17.97 -6.41 9.20
CA PRO A 16 -16.52 -6.35 9.04
C PRO A 16 -16.11 -5.49 7.84
N MET A 17 -14.96 -4.81 7.93
CA MET A 17 -14.44 -3.99 6.83
C MET A 17 -14.14 -4.79 5.55
N SER A 18 -14.03 -6.11 5.65
CA SER A 18 -13.90 -7.03 4.51
C SER A 18 -15.20 -7.20 3.71
N VAL A 19 -16.34 -6.80 4.29
CA VAL A 19 -17.60 -6.78 3.55
C VAL A 19 -17.70 -5.43 2.85
N PRO A 20 -17.99 -5.40 1.51
CA PRO A 20 -18.11 -4.15 0.78
C PRO A 20 -19.02 -3.16 1.50
N ASN A 21 -18.47 -2.02 1.89
CA ASN A 21 -19.24 -1.00 2.59
C ASN A 21 -20.24 -0.39 1.61
N ARG A 22 -21.51 -0.49 1.94
CA ARG A 22 -22.62 0.03 1.12
C ARG A 22 -22.87 1.53 1.30
N ALA A 23 -21.85 2.30 1.68
CA ALA A 23 -21.99 3.75 1.82
C ALA A 23 -22.15 4.46 0.47
N TRP A 24 -21.54 3.90 -0.60
CA TRP A 24 -21.59 4.44 -1.96
C TRP A 24 -21.99 3.38 -2.98
N GLY A 25 -22.69 3.81 -4.02
CA GLY A 25 -23.10 2.93 -5.11
C GLY A 25 -21.92 2.43 -5.93
N ILE A 26 -20.92 3.28 -6.16
CA ILE A 26 -19.65 2.94 -6.84
C ILE A 26 -18.52 3.30 -5.90
N TYR A 27 -17.84 2.29 -5.40
CA TYR A 27 -16.65 2.40 -4.57
C TYR A 27 -16.01 1.01 -4.52
N ASP A 28 -15.23 0.70 -5.54
CA ASP A 28 -14.71 -0.65 -5.74
C ASP A 28 -13.47 -0.66 -6.62
N THR A 29 -12.85 -1.82 -6.77
CA THR A 29 -11.76 -2.05 -7.70
C THR A 29 -12.31 -2.67 -8.98
N PHE A 30 -11.96 -2.09 -10.13
CA PHE A 30 -12.37 -2.53 -11.45
C PHE A 30 -11.15 -2.91 -12.28
N GLU A 31 -11.32 -3.90 -13.16
CA GLU A 31 -10.30 -4.34 -14.08
C GLU A 31 -10.35 -3.52 -15.37
N SER A 32 -9.22 -3.00 -15.82
CA SER A 32 -9.06 -2.35 -17.11
C SER A 32 -8.94 -3.34 -18.28
N ALA A 33 -8.96 -2.88 -19.51
CA ALA A 33 -8.81 -3.71 -20.70
C ALA A 33 -7.49 -4.50 -20.73
N ASP A 34 -6.43 -3.96 -20.14
CA ASP A 34 -5.11 -4.58 -20.01
C ASP A 34 -4.93 -5.38 -18.70
N GLY A 35 -6.03 -5.66 -17.98
CA GLY A 35 -6.06 -6.54 -16.81
C GLY A 35 -5.49 -5.92 -15.53
N LYS A 36 -5.27 -4.61 -15.49
CA LYS A 36 -4.77 -3.93 -14.30
C LYS A 36 -5.92 -3.51 -13.39
N PRO A 37 -5.82 -3.75 -12.07
CA PRO A 37 -6.84 -3.34 -11.12
C PRO A 37 -6.73 -1.83 -10.83
N ILE A 38 -7.84 -1.12 -11.00
CA ILE A 38 -7.97 0.32 -10.72
C ILE A 38 -9.10 0.53 -9.73
N PHE A 39 -8.82 1.20 -8.64
CA PHE A 39 -9.85 1.67 -7.72
C PHE A 39 -10.59 2.86 -8.32
N VAL A 40 -11.94 2.82 -8.29
CA VAL A 40 -12.80 3.93 -8.72
C VAL A 40 -13.89 4.16 -7.68
N GLY A 41 -14.03 5.41 -7.23
CA GLY A 41 -15.05 5.84 -6.28
C GLY A 41 -15.86 7.04 -6.79
N VAL A 42 -17.18 6.91 -6.77
CA VAL A 42 -18.13 8.00 -7.04
C VAL A 42 -18.86 8.30 -5.75
N VAL A 43 -18.40 9.34 -5.04
CA VAL A 43 -18.83 9.61 -3.66
C VAL A 43 -19.85 10.76 -3.55
N THR A 44 -20.05 11.54 -4.63
CA THR A 44 -21.03 12.64 -4.68
C THR A 44 -21.89 12.56 -5.92
N ASP A 45 -23.07 13.21 -5.89
CA ASP A 45 -23.95 13.27 -7.05
C ASP A 45 -23.33 14.10 -8.19
N THR A 46 -22.51 15.11 -7.89
CA THR A 46 -21.74 15.85 -8.90
C THR A 46 -20.74 14.95 -9.61
N GLN A 47 -20.03 14.07 -8.88
CA GLN A 47 -19.14 13.09 -9.48
C GLN A 47 -19.89 12.07 -10.34
N TRP A 48 -21.11 11.70 -9.94
CA TRP A 48 -21.94 10.81 -10.75
C TRP A 48 -22.28 11.44 -12.13
N LEU A 49 -22.68 12.70 -12.15
CA LEU A 49 -22.95 13.40 -13.41
C LEU A 49 -21.71 13.44 -14.31
N ARG A 50 -20.54 13.77 -13.74
CA ARG A 50 -19.27 13.80 -14.47
C ARG A 50 -18.85 12.41 -14.95
N PHE A 51 -19.03 11.38 -14.13
CA PHE A 51 -18.79 10.00 -14.53
C PHE A 51 -19.60 9.66 -15.78
N CYS A 52 -20.91 9.88 -15.75
CA CYS A 52 -21.78 9.57 -16.89
C CYS A 52 -21.40 10.36 -18.15
N ASP A 53 -20.98 11.61 -18.02
CA ASP A 53 -20.55 12.45 -19.14
C ASP A 53 -19.22 11.96 -19.73
N VAL A 54 -18.15 11.83 -18.91
CA VAL A 54 -16.80 11.48 -19.34
C VAL A 54 -16.71 10.04 -19.87
N PHE A 55 -17.50 9.12 -19.27
CA PHE A 55 -17.55 7.72 -19.69
C PHE A 55 -18.63 7.44 -20.75
N GLU A 56 -19.29 8.49 -21.24
CA GLU A 56 -20.29 8.41 -22.32
C GLU A 56 -21.42 7.41 -21.99
N ARG A 57 -21.96 7.51 -20.76
CA ARG A 57 -23.04 6.66 -20.25
C ARG A 57 -24.35 7.45 -20.05
N PRO A 58 -24.94 7.99 -21.14
CA PRO A 58 -26.23 8.68 -21.06
C PRO A 58 -27.39 7.76 -20.62
N ASP A 59 -27.25 6.46 -20.83
CA ASP A 59 -28.18 5.43 -20.38
C ASP A 59 -28.26 5.39 -18.84
N LEU A 60 -27.12 5.42 -18.15
CA LEU A 60 -27.06 5.46 -16.69
C LEU A 60 -27.51 6.82 -16.13
N LEU A 61 -27.18 7.89 -16.84
CA LEU A 61 -27.60 9.23 -16.46
C LEU A 61 -29.13 9.43 -16.52
N ALA A 62 -29.78 8.81 -17.51
CA ALA A 62 -31.22 8.90 -17.71
C ALA A 62 -32.04 7.99 -16.78
N ASP A 63 -31.41 7.06 -16.06
CA ASP A 63 -32.11 6.16 -15.16
C ASP A 63 -32.50 6.84 -13.85
N PRO A 64 -33.81 7.03 -13.55
CA PRO A 64 -34.26 7.75 -12.37
C PRO A 64 -33.90 7.05 -11.06
N ARG A 65 -33.60 5.75 -11.07
CA ARG A 65 -33.15 4.99 -9.90
C ARG A 65 -31.77 5.44 -9.41
N LEU A 66 -30.96 6.01 -10.30
CA LEU A 66 -29.56 6.37 -10.06
C LEU A 66 -29.33 7.84 -9.71
N ASN A 67 -30.39 8.65 -9.61
CA ASN A 67 -30.33 10.10 -9.40
C ASN A 67 -29.73 10.51 -8.03
N SER A 68 -29.67 9.60 -7.07
CA SER A 68 -29.08 9.86 -5.76
C SER A 68 -28.13 8.72 -5.36
N ASN A 69 -27.19 9.01 -4.46
CA ASN A 69 -26.33 7.96 -3.93
C ASN A 69 -27.13 6.83 -3.27
N GLY A 70 -28.19 7.15 -2.55
CA GLY A 70 -29.06 6.13 -1.94
C GLY A 70 -29.67 5.19 -2.98
N GLY A 71 -30.16 5.73 -4.11
CA GLY A 71 -30.66 4.93 -5.23
C GLY A 71 -29.57 4.05 -5.84
N ARG A 72 -28.38 4.61 -6.09
CA ARG A 72 -27.22 3.85 -6.59
C ARG A 72 -26.78 2.74 -5.64
N VAL A 73 -26.90 2.94 -4.33
CA VAL A 73 -26.62 1.90 -3.33
C VAL A 73 -27.64 0.75 -3.41
N LEU A 74 -28.92 1.05 -3.61
CA LEU A 74 -29.96 0.03 -3.77
C LEU A 74 -29.76 -0.82 -5.03
N GLU A 75 -29.31 -0.19 -6.12
CA GLU A 75 -29.04 -0.84 -7.42
C GLU A 75 -27.61 -1.34 -7.56
N ARG A 76 -26.81 -1.33 -6.47
CA ARG A 76 -25.35 -1.52 -6.51
C ARG A 76 -24.92 -2.79 -7.26
N GLU A 77 -25.55 -3.92 -7.02
CA GLU A 77 -25.15 -5.20 -7.63
C GLU A 77 -25.17 -5.12 -9.15
N TRP A 78 -26.27 -4.61 -9.71
CA TRP A 78 -26.41 -4.37 -11.14
C TRP A 78 -25.49 -3.24 -11.63
N LEU A 79 -25.42 -2.13 -10.90
CA LEU A 79 -24.65 -0.94 -11.29
C LEU A 79 -23.15 -1.22 -11.35
N VAL A 80 -22.59 -1.95 -10.37
CA VAL A 80 -21.16 -2.30 -10.35
C VAL A 80 -20.81 -3.18 -11.56
N GLY A 81 -21.66 -4.09 -11.96
CA GLY A 81 -21.48 -4.89 -13.19
C GLY A 81 -21.38 -3.98 -14.44
N ASN A 82 -22.30 -3.02 -14.57
CA ASN A 82 -22.28 -2.07 -15.69
C ASN A 82 -21.02 -1.18 -15.69
N VAL A 83 -20.60 -0.72 -14.52
CA VAL A 83 -19.35 0.06 -14.39
C VAL A 83 -18.13 -0.79 -14.71
N ALA A 84 -18.10 -2.05 -14.29
CA ALA A 84 -17.03 -2.97 -14.64
C ALA A 84 -16.87 -3.16 -16.15
N GLU A 85 -17.97 -3.37 -16.86
CA GLU A 85 -17.95 -3.46 -18.34
C GLU A 85 -17.46 -2.13 -18.98
N THR A 86 -17.87 -1.00 -18.41
CA THR A 86 -17.37 0.31 -18.88
C THR A 86 -15.85 0.44 -18.67
N CYS A 87 -15.35 0.08 -17.49
CA CYS A 87 -13.91 0.14 -17.17
C CYS A 87 -13.08 -0.79 -18.07
N LYS A 88 -13.58 -1.98 -18.38
CA LYS A 88 -12.94 -2.94 -19.29
C LYS A 88 -12.79 -2.46 -20.73
N SER A 89 -13.47 -1.38 -21.12
CA SER A 89 -13.34 -0.81 -22.46
C SER A 89 -12.11 0.07 -22.63
N PHE A 90 -11.39 0.38 -21.54
CA PHE A 90 -10.26 1.31 -21.54
C PHE A 90 -9.00 0.63 -20.95
N SER A 91 -7.83 0.96 -21.49
CA SER A 91 -6.56 0.65 -20.85
C SER A 91 -6.46 1.33 -19.48
N ALA A 92 -5.55 0.86 -18.62
CA ALA A 92 -5.36 1.46 -17.29
C ALA A 92 -5.06 2.96 -17.39
N ASP A 93 -4.18 3.36 -18.29
CA ASP A 93 -3.79 4.77 -18.47
C ASP A 93 -4.97 5.63 -18.94
N GLU A 94 -5.78 5.14 -19.88
CA GLU A 94 -6.99 5.83 -20.34
C GLU A 94 -8.05 5.90 -19.23
N LEU A 95 -8.22 4.83 -18.46
CA LEU A 95 -9.15 4.78 -17.35
C LEU A 95 -8.78 5.79 -16.25
N LEU A 96 -7.49 5.85 -15.88
CA LEU A 96 -6.98 6.81 -14.90
C LEU A 96 -7.16 8.26 -15.41
N ALA A 97 -6.86 8.54 -16.68
CA ALA A 97 -7.04 9.87 -17.27
C ALA A 97 -8.52 10.30 -17.29
N ARG A 98 -9.45 9.38 -17.61
CA ARG A 98 -10.90 9.66 -17.56
C ARG A 98 -11.39 9.89 -16.14
N CYS A 99 -10.90 9.12 -15.18
CA CYS A 99 -11.23 9.31 -13.76
C CYS A 99 -10.76 10.69 -13.26
N ASP A 100 -9.56 11.13 -13.66
CA ASP A 100 -9.04 12.46 -13.34
C ASP A 100 -9.90 13.57 -13.98
N GLN A 101 -10.21 13.45 -15.27
CA GLN A 101 -11.10 14.36 -15.98
C GLN A 101 -12.48 14.50 -15.29
N ALA A 102 -13.02 13.38 -14.83
CA ALA A 102 -14.29 13.35 -14.10
C ALA A 102 -14.16 13.78 -12.64
N GLN A 103 -12.94 14.03 -12.15
CA GLN A 103 -12.63 14.39 -10.76
C GLN A 103 -13.18 13.37 -9.75
N LEU A 104 -13.02 12.12 -10.03
CA LEU A 104 -13.42 11.01 -9.16
C LEU A 104 -12.37 10.75 -8.07
N ALA A 105 -12.72 9.89 -7.12
CA ALA A 105 -11.73 9.25 -6.27
C ALA A 105 -11.21 8.00 -7.00
N PHE A 106 -9.93 7.94 -7.32
CA PHE A 106 -9.36 6.83 -8.09
C PHE A 106 -7.88 6.61 -7.77
N GLY A 107 -7.37 5.46 -8.17
CA GLY A 107 -5.95 5.14 -8.12
C GLY A 107 -5.65 3.73 -8.60
N PRO A 108 -4.42 3.48 -9.08
CA PRO A 108 -3.98 2.13 -9.36
C PRO A 108 -3.89 1.31 -8.06
N VAL A 109 -4.17 0.02 -8.14
CA VAL A 109 -3.92 -0.91 -7.03
C VAL A 109 -2.54 -1.51 -7.24
N ASN A 110 -1.56 -0.91 -6.59
CA ASN A 110 -0.16 -1.31 -6.71
C ASN A 110 0.15 -2.52 -5.81
N LYS A 111 1.07 -3.36 -6.26
CA LYS A 111 1.71 -4.37 -5.45
C LYS A 111 2.95 -3.78 -4.74
N PRO A 112 3.47 -4.41 -3.68
CA PRO A 112 4.66 -3.91 -2.99
C PRO A 112 5.88 -3.70 -3.91
N GLU A 113 6.08 -4.56 -4.89
CA GLU A 113 7.17 -4.45 -5.86
C GLU A 113 7.05 -3.23 -6.78
N ASP A 114 5.83 -2.80 -7.13
CA ASP A 114 5.58 -1.64 -7.99
C ASP A 114 6.02 -0.33 -7.29
N LEU A 115 6.02 -0.32 -5.96
CA LEU A 115 6.41 0.86 -5.17
C LEU A 115 7.91 1.18 -5.27
N LEU A 116 8.75 0.21 -5.65
CA LEU A 116 10.19 0.45 -5.83
C LEU A 116 10.49 1.39 -7.00
N ASP A 117 9.60 1.42 -7.99
CA ASP A 117 9.70 2.26 -9.19
C ASP A 117 8.70 3.43 -9.18
N ASP A 118 7.91 3.58 -8.11
CA ASP A 118 6.93 4.66 -7.97
C ASP A 118 7.62 6.03 -8.04
N PRO A 119 7.21 6.93 -8.97
CA PRO A 119 7.84 8.24 -9.14
C PRO A 119 7.76 9.11 -7.88
N HIS A 120 6.61 9.11 -7.19
CA HIS A 120 6.42 9.92 -5.98
C HIS A 120 7.37 9.49 -4.85
N LEU A 121 7.55 8.17 -4.67
CA LEU A 121 8.46 7.64 -3.65
C LEU A 121 9.92 7.89 -3.99
N ASN A 122 10.32 7.77 -5.26
CA ASN A 122 11.69 7.99 -5.70
C ASN A 122 12.05 9.48 -5.76
N GLU A 123 11.26 10.30 -6.43
CA GLU A 123 11.51 11.75 -6.56
C GLU A 123 11.34 12.48 -5.22
N GLY A 124 10.36 12.07 -4.41
CA GLY A 124 10.14 12.58 -3.06
C GLY A 124 11.18 12.15 -2.03
N GLY A 125 12.15 11.31 -2.41
CA GLY A 125 13.18 10.79 -1.52
C GLY A 125 12.61 9.98 -0.36
N GLN A 126 11.49 9.29 -0.58
CA GLN A 126 10.84 8.45 0.42
C GLN A 126 11.47 7.04 0.51
N LEU A 127 12.25 6.66 -0.50
CA LEU A 127 13.04 5.45 -0.50
C LEU A 127 14.51 5.75 -0.15
N ARG A 128 15.13 4.84 0.59
CA ARG A 128 16.54 4.88 0.95
C ARG A 128 17.20 3.57 0.58
N VAL A 129 18.43 3.66 0.11
CA VAL A 129 19.24 2.47 -0.12
C VAL A 129 19.83 2.02 1.22
N MET A 130 19.68 0.76 1.53
CA MET A 130 20.35 0.05 2.62
C MET A 130 21.32 -0.96 2.02
N ASN A 131 22.47 -1.13 2.65
CA ASN A 131 23.40 -2.19 2.33
C ASN A 131 23.13 -3.36 3.30
N LEU A 132 22.85 -4.51 2.72
CA LEU A 132 22.61 -5.75 3.47
C LEU A 132 23.88 -6.60 3.47
N PRO A 133 24.04 -7.51 4.45
CA PRO A 133 25.12 -8.48 4.44
C PRO A 133 25.19 -9.22 3.10
N GLY A 134 26.40 -9.57 2.66
CA GLY A 134 26.63 -10.20 1.34
C GLY A 134 26.69 -9.22 0.17
N GLY A 135 26.75 -7.90 0.42
CA GLY A 135 26.90 -6.88 -0.62
C GLY A 135 25.62 -6.56 -1.39
N ILE A 136 24.47 -6.99 -0.87
CA ILE A 136 23.14 -6.73 -1.47
C ILE A 136 22.74 -5.30 -1.15
N GLN A 137 22.24 -4.56 -2.14
CA GLN A 137 21.61 -3.27 -1.94
C GLN A 137 20.10 -3.40 -2.09
N ALA A 138 19.35 -2.87 -1.13
CA ALA A 138 17.90 -2.85 -1.16
C ALA A 138 17.36 -1.46 -0.92
N LYS A 139 16.29 -1.08 -1.65
CA LYS A 139 15.53 0.12 -1.34
C LYS A 139 14.56 -0.19 -0.19
N THR A 140 14.51 0.69 0.79
CA THR A 140 13.56 0.60 1.92
C THR A 140 12.81 1.92 2.10
N PRO A 141 11.53 1.89 2.52
CA PRO A 141 10.81 3.10 2.86
C PRO A 141 11.50 3.86 4.01
N ARG A 142 11.57 5.16 3.88
CA ARG A 142 11.97 6.05 4.96
C ARG A 142 10.88 6.03 6.05
N LEU A 143 11.26 6.19 7.32
CA LEU A 143 10.29 6.42 8.38
C LEU A 143 9.45 7.66 8.06
N PRO A 144 8.10 7.60 8.11
CA PRO A 144 7.22 8.71 7.83
C PRO A 144 7.14 9.66 9.03
N LEU A 145 8.29 10.00 9.59
CA LEU A 145 8.44 10.86 10.75
C LEU A 145 9.35 12.03 10.41
N GLU A 146 8.94 13.21 10.84
CA GLU A 146 9.73 14.41 10.77
C GLU A 146 9.71 15.11 12.13
N MET A 147 10.87 15.48 12.65
CA MET A 147 11.00 16.20 13.91
C MET A 147 11.83 17.46 13.70
N ALA A 148 11.27 18.61 14.06
CA ALA A 148 11.93 19.91 13.93
C ALA A 148 12.53 20.16 12.53
N GLY A 149 11.81 19.80 11.47
CA GLY A 149 12.25 19.93 10.07
C GLY A 149 13.34 18.93 9.64
N ARG A 150 13.59 17.91 10.44
CA ARG A 150 14.57 16.85 10.12
C ARG A 150 13.86 15.53 9.92
N SER A 151 14.10 14.90 8.79
CA SER A 151 13.69 13.54 8.51
C SER A 151 14.76 12.54 8.95
N PHE A 152 14.33 11.34 9.32
CA PHE A 152 15.24 10.27 9.74
C PHE A 152 15.80 9.55 8.51
N SER A 153 17.12 9.40 8.48
CA SER A 153 17.82 8.55 7.51
C SER A 153 18.20 7.20 8.13
N VAL A 154 18.66 6.29 7.30
CA VAL A 154 19.33 5.07 7.77
C VAL A 154 20.56 5.51 8.57
N ARG A 155 20.57 5.21 9.86
CA ARG A 155 21.70 5.54 10.77
C ARG A 155 22.77 4.46 10.70
N GLN A 156 22.36 3.23 10.53
CA GLN A 156 23.22 2.06 10.47
C GLN A 156 22.54 1.01 9.59
N ASP A 157 23.31 0.39 8.73
CA ASP A 157 22.83 -0.74 7.94
C ASP A 157 22.64 -1.98 8.84
N PRO A 158 21.78 -2.94 8.46
CA PRO A 158 21.64 -4.20 9.19
C PRO A 158 22.97 -4.94 9.27
N PRO A 159 23.40 -5.31 10.46
CA PRO A 159 24.67 -6.01 10.62
C PRO A 159 24.60 -7.46 10.12
N ALA A 160 25.73 -7.99 9.73
CA ALA A 160 25.89 -9.44 9.59
C ALA A 160 25.80 -10.13 10.96
N ILE A 161 25.51 -11.43 10.95
CA ILE A 161 25.46 -12.22 12.19
C ILE A 161 26.83 -12.17 12.85
N GLY A 162 26.90 -11.75 14.10
CA GLY A 162 28.13 -11.65 14.87
C GLY A 162 28.99 -10.40 14.66
N GLU A 163 28.67 -9.53 13.68
CA GLU A 163 29.48 -8.35 13.32
C GLU A 163 29.80 -7.43 14.51
N HIS A 164 28.85 -7.27 15.45
CA HIS A 164 29.02 -6.42 16.61
C HIS A 164 29.25 -7.18 17.91
N SER A 165 29.47 -8.49 17.89
CA SER A 165 29.56 -9.32 19.09
C SER A 165 30.64 -8.83 20.06
N ARG A 166 31.83 -8.51 19.59
CA ARG A 166 32.93 -7.98 20.42
C ARG A 166 32.54 -6.65 21.07
N GLN A 167 31.98 -5.73 20.26
CA GLN A 167 31.58 -4.42 20.75
C GLN A 167 30.49 -4.53 21.84
N VAL A 168 29.48 -5.36 21.60
CA VAL A 168 28.39 -5.56 22.58
C VAL A 168 28.88 -6.14 23.89
N LEU A 169 29.80 -7.11 23.84
CA LEU A 169 30.37 -7.72 25.05
C LEU A 169 31.26 -6.71 25.80
N ALA A 170 32.06 -5.90 25.08
CA ALA A 170 32.87 -4.85 25.70
C ALA A 170 32.00 -3.75 26.34
N ASP A 171 30.92 -3.33 25.67
CA ASP A 171 29.95 -2.36 26.21
C ASP A 171 29.19 -2.91 27.42
N ALA A 172 29.03 -4.25 27.51
CA ALA A 172 28.51 -4.93 28.70
C ALA A 172 29.52 -5.04 29.86
N GLY A 173 30.76 -4.61 29.66
CA GLY A 173 31.79 -4.54 30.70
C GLY A 173 32.66 -5.78 30.85
N LEU A 174 32.64 -6.70 29.85
CA LEU A 174 33.57 -7.85 29.86
C LEU A 174 34.99 -7.38 29.53
N SER A 175 35.97 -8.05 30.14
CA SER A 175 37.37 -7.82 29.80
C SER A 175 37.73 -8.40 28.42
N VAL A 176 38.78 -7.92 27.81
CA VAL A 176 39.26 -8.46 26.53
C VAL A 176 39.54 -9.96 26.64
N GLU A 177 40.16 -10.39 27.74
CA GLU A 177 40.48 -11.79 28.02
C GLU A 177 39.20 -12.66 28.11
N ASP A 178 38.16 -12.19 28.78
CA ASP A 178 36.88 -12.92 28.86
C ASP A 178 36.22 -13.02 27.51
N ILE A 179 36.27 -11.94 26.71
CA ILE A 179 35.70 -11.92 25.33
C ILE A 179 36.40 -12.94 24.45
N GLU A 180 37.75 -12.97 24.46
CA GLU A 180 38.52 -13.96 23.68
C GLU A 180 38.19 -15.38 24.13
N ALA A 181 38.07 -15.64 25.41
CA ALA A 181 37.74 -16.96 25.93
C ALA A 181 36.34 -17.42 25.46
N LEU A 182 35.38 -16.51 25.32
CA LEU A 182 34.04 -16.83 24.77
C LEU A 182 34.08 -17.21 23.30
N PHE A 183 34.91 -16.54 22.50
CA PHE A 183 35.11 -16.87 21.07
C PHE A 183 35.86 -18.21 20.93
N GLU A 184 36.94 -18.42 21.69
CA GLU A 184 37.71 -19.69 21.67
C GLU A 184 36.87 -20.89 22.10
N ALA A 185 35.94 -20.69 23.05
CA ALA A 185 35.03 -21.74 23.51
C ALA A 185 33.86 -21.97 22.53
N GLY A 186 33.71 -21.17 21.47
CA GLY A 186 32.62 -21.28 20.52
C GLY A 186 31.25 -20.84 21.07
N HIS A 187 31.21 -20.10 22.20
CA HIS A 187 29.99 -19.60 22.78
C HIS A 187 29.46 -18.34 22.04
N VAL A 188 30.37 -17.65 21.36
CA VAL A 188 30.08 -16.48 20.53
C VAL A 188 30.73 -16.69 19.17
N LEU A 189 30.02 -16.33 18.11
CA LEU A 189 30.51 -16.40 16.75
C LEU A 189 30.90 -15.01 16.24
N GLU A 190 32.00 -14.95 15.52
CA GLU A 190 32.37 -13.82 14.69
C GLU A 190 31.82 -14.08 13.28
N THR A 191 31.53 -13.00 12.55
CA THR A 191 31.02 -13.15 11.19
C THR A 191 32.02 -13.87 10.32
N GLU A 192 31.77 -15.11 9.95
CA GLU A 192 32.40 -15.70 8.80
C GLU A 192 31.76 -15.14 7.52
N SER A 193 32.60 -14.72 6.58
CA SER A 193 32.19 -14.16 5.29
C SER A 193 31.52 -15.18 4.33
N GLU A 194 31.02 -16.30 4.82
CA GLU A 194 30.57 -17.46 4.06
C GLU A 194 29.08 -17.76 4.05
N ILE A 195 28.22 -16.79 4.29
CA ILE A 195 26.76 -17.01 4.03
C ILE A 195 26.38 -16.59 2.59
N SER A 196 27.33 -16.52 1.69
CA SER A 196 27.08 -16.14 0.30
C SER A 196 26.48 -17.24 -0.59
N SER A 197 26.35 -18.47 -0.16
CA SER A 197 25.89 -19.56 -1.03
C SER A 197 24.50 -20.14 -0.71
N SER A 198 23.93 -19.83 0.44
CA SER A 198 22.66 -20.45 0.88
C SER A 198 21.39 -19.62 0.60
N ILE A 199 21.51 -18.35 0.23
CA ILE A 199 20.35 -17.50 -0.10
C ILE A 199 20.04 -17.50 -1.62
N ALA A 200 20.94 -18.04 -2.44
CA ALA A 200 20.72 -18.13 -3.90
C ALA A 200 19.81 -19.32 -4.30
N GLU A 201 19.38 -20.15 -3.38
CA GLU A 201 18.52 -21.33 -3.64
C GLU A 201 17.13 -21.25 -3.00
N LEU A 202 16.70 -20.09 -2.51
CA LEU A 202 15.30 -19.81 -2.07
C LEU A 202 14.64 -18.81 -3.00
#